data_415cc5a592d2b8247d2cf0287ff71046
#
_entry.id   415cc5a592d2b8247d2cf0287ff71046
#
_cell.length_a   1.000
_cell.length_b   1.000
_cell.length_c   1.000
_cell.angle_alpha   90.00
_cell.angle_beta   90.00
_cell.angle_gamma   90.00
#
_symmetry.space_group_name_H-M   'P 1'
#
loop_
_entity.id
_entity.type
_entity.pdbx_description
1 polymer ?
#
loop_
_entity_poly.entity_id
_entity_poly.type
_entity_poly.pdbx_seq_one_letter_code
_entity_poly.pdbx_strand_id
1 'polypeptide(L)'
;MKKILILLLALSLTSCSSTTKPMASKGEVVDCADVGHVAAKAEDTILNCLSGTEKISVESLRGPLILNVWGSWCGPCADEMPYFVELNDQAKGKVKLLGIAVEEAKSQDSKDFIISNGMTWPNLYDAKGITRANFGMGVPVTWLIDKAGTVVYKHVGVVESTQELIDLTAQYLKVKI
;
A
#
# COMPACT_ATOMS: atom_id res chain seq x y z
N MET A 1 -7.86 -46.49 -65.22
CA MET A 1 -8.33 -46.36 -63.86
C MET A 1 -7.27 -45.68 -63.09
N LYS A 2 -7.36 -44.35 -62.88
CA LYS A 2 -6.38 -43.51 -62.16
C LYS A 2 -6.94 -43.25 -60.75
N LYS A 3 -6.27 -43.75 -59.72
CA LYS A 3 -6.59 -43.48 -58.30
C LYS A 3 -5.96 -42.14 -57.93
N ILE A 4 -6.78 -41.13 -57.63
CA ILE A 4 -6.36 -39.83 -57.10
C ILE A 4 -6.25 -39.96 -55.61
N LEU A 5 -5.03 -39.80 -55.05
CA LEU A 5 -4.72 -39.78 -53.64
C LEU A 5 -4.82 -38.33 -53.15
N ILE A 6 -5.87 -38.02 -52.37
CA ILE A 6 -6.05 -36.70 -51.78
C ILE A 6 -5.30 -36.68 -50.44
N LEU A 7 -4.22 -35.87 -50.41
CA LEU A 7 -3.41 -35.63 -49.20
C LEU A 7 -4.04 -34.48 -48.41
N LEU A 8 -4.70 -34.80 -47.29
CA LEU A 8 -5.25 -33.83 -46.32
C LEU A 8 -4.09 -33.27 -45.49
N LEU A 9 -3.74 -32.00 -45.75
CA LEU A 9 -2.76 -31.24 -44.95
C LEU A 9 -3.48 -30.64 -43.76
N ALA A 10 -3.30 -31.24 -42.58
CA ALA A 10 -3.83 -30.69 -41.34
C ALA A 10 -2.96 -29.50 -40.88
N LEU A 11 -3.51 -28.28 -40.98
CA LEU A 11 -2.90 -27.06 -40.47
C LEU A 11 -3.15 -27.00 -38.94
N SER A 12 -2.16 -27.33 -38.16
CA SER A 12 -2.16 -27.12 -36.71
C SER A 12 -1.93 -25.64 -36.39
N LEU A 13 -3.01 -24.93 -36.03
CA LEU A 13 -2.95 -23.57 -35.46
C LEU A 13 -2.41 -23.64 -34.04
N THR A 14 -1.13 -23.38 -33.87
CA THR A 14 -0.54 -23.10 -32.55
C THR A 14 -1.02 -21.73 -32.09
N SER A 15 -2.03 -21.71 -31.22
CA SER A 15 -2.47 -20.52 -30.51
C SER A 15 -1.40 -20.13 -29.48
N CYS A 16 -0.61 -19.10 -29.78
CA CYS A 16 0.20 -18.42 -28.79
C CYS A 16 -0.73 -17.70 -27.81
N SER A 17 -0.98 -18.30 -26.66
CA SER A 17 -1.59 -17.61 -25.52
C SER A 17 -0.58 -16.59 -24.98
N SER A 18 -0.65 -15.35 -25.44
CA SER A 18 0.06 -14.23 -24.83
C SER A 18 -0.60 -13.96 -23.49
N THR A 19 0.03 -14.43 -22.41
CA THR A 19 -0.32 -14.04 -21.05
C THR A 19 -0.02 -12.54 -20.89
N THR A 20 -1.02 -11.70 -21.16
CA THR A 20 -0.96 -10.28 -20.87
C THR A 20 -0.87 -10.15 -19.35
N LYS A 21 0.32 -9.82 -18.84
CA LYS A 21 0.50 -9.40 -17.46
C LYS A 21 -0.48 -8.25 -17.24
N PRO A 22 -1.34 -8.27 -16.20
CA PRO A 22 -2.21 -7.15 -15.94
C PRO A 22 -1.34 -5.90 -15.79
N MET A 23 -1.63 -4.88 -16.59
CA MET A 23 -0.99 -3.57 -16.48
C MET A 23 -1.36 -3.06 -15.07
N ALA A 24 -0.35 -2.87 -14.20
CA ALA A 24 -0.56 -2.28 -12.90
C ALA A 24 -1.33 -0.96 -13.09
N SER A 25 -2.44 -0.80 -12.38
CA SER A 25 -3.19 0.46 -12.37
C SER A 25 -2.23 1.55 -11.90
N LYS A 26 -2.24 2.72 -12.56
CA LYS A 26 -1.49 3.86 -12.06
C LYS A 26 -2.01 4.22 -10.67
N GLY A 27 -1.10 4.54 -9.76
CA GLY A 27 -1.47 5.05 -8.45
C GLY A 27 -2.18 6.39 -8.53
N GLU A 28 -2.85 6.75 -7.45
CA GLU A 28 -3.60 8.00 -7.30
C GLU A 28 -3.27 8.64 -5.95
N VAL A 29 -3.03 9.95 -5.95
CA VAL A 29 -2.82 10.71 -4.70
C VAL A 29 -4.17 11.01 -4.07
N VAL A 30 -4.56 10.20 -3.11
CA VAL A 30 -5.87 10.24 -2.44
C VAL A 30 -5.84 11.21 -1.26
N ASP A 31 -6.94 11.92 -1.01
CA ASP A 31 -7.11 12.75 0.20
C ASP A 31 -7.32 11.91 1.46
N CYS A 32 -7.29 12.57 2.63
CA CYS A 32 -7.37 11.90 3.92
C CYS A 32 -8.73 12.02 4.61
N ALA A 33 -9.77 12.47 3.91
CA ALA A 33 -11.09 12.71 4.52
C ALA A 33 -11.71 11.47 5.18
N ASP A 34 -11.43 10.28 4.60
CA ASP A 34 -11.95 9.01 5.09
C ASP A 34 -11.03 8.27 6.07
N VAL A 35 -9.91 8.89 6.49
CA VAL A 35 -9.02 8.28 7.49
C VAL A 35 -9.70 8.29 8.86
N GLY A 36 -9.85 7.11 9.46
CA GLY A 36 -10.44 6.99 10.79
C GLY A 36 -9.52 7.57 11.86
N HIS A 37 -9.99 8.62 12.57
CA HIS A 37 -9.25 9.23 13.68
C HIS A 37 -10.22 9.89 14.67
N VAL A 38 -9.71 10.22 15.86
CA VAL A 38 -10.40 11.02 16.87
C VAL A 38 -9.77 12.42 16.97
N ALA A 39 -10.35 13.31 17.78
CA ALA A 39 -9.74 14.61 18.02
C ALA A 39 -8.31 14.48 18.58
N ALA A 40 -7.38 15.20 17.96
CA ALA A 40 -5.99 15.25 18.40
C ALA A 40 -5.87 16.00 19.74
N LYS A 41 -4.87 15.61 20.54
CA LYS A 41 -4.47 16.32 21.76
C LYS A 41 -3.36 17.32 21.44
N ALA A 42 -3.09 18.22 22.37
CA ALA A 42 -2.09 19.27 22.17
C ALA A 42 -0.65 18.74 21.99
N GLU A 43 -0.35 17.60 22.61
CA GLU A 43 0.97 16.93 22.56
C GLU A 43 1.17 15.99 21.38
N ASP A 44 0.12 15.74 20.58
CA ASP A 44 0.14 14.76 19.51
C ASP A 44 1.01 15.22 18.31
N THR A 45 1.56 14.24 17.61
CA THR A 45 2.30 14.46 16.35
C THR A 45 1.33 14.66 15.19
N ILE A 46 1.17 15.90 14.74
CA ILE A 46 0.23 16.26 13.68
C ILE A 46 0.95 16.36 12.34
N LEU A 47 0.46 15.62 11.34
CA LEU A 47 0.93 15.63 9.97
C LEU A 47 -0.12 16.19 9.02
N ASN A 48 0.34 16.84 7.94
CA ASN A 48 -0.54 17.22 6.84
C ASN A 48 -0.81 16.00 5.96
N CYS A 49 -2.02 15.91 5.41
CA CYS A 49 -2.27 15.02 4.29
C CYS A 49 -1.45 15.45 3.06
N LEU A 50 -0.97 14.49 2.27
CA LEU A 50 -0.24 14.76 1.03
C LEU A 50 -1.16 15.34 -0.06
N SER A 51 -2.46 15.11 0.03
CA SER A 51 -3.52 15.68 -0.80
C SER A 51 -4.67 16.18 0.09
N GLY A 52 -5.23 17.35 -0.25
CA GLY A 52 -6.28 17.96 0.57
C GLY A 52 -5.73 18.87 1.67
N THR A 53 -6.56 19.19 2.64
CA THR A 53 -6.26 20.15 3.72
C THR A 53 -6.25 19.52 5.11
N GLU A 54 -6.55 18.23 5.21
CA GLU A 54 -6.65 17.49 6.46
C GLU A 54 -5.31 17.45 7.19
N LYS A 55 -5.42 17.56 8.52
CA LYS A 55 -4.31 17.41 9.45
C LYS A 55 -4.66 16.31 10.43
N ILE A 56 -3.86 15.26 10.48
CA ILE A 56 -4.15 14.06 11.25
C ILE A 56 -3.03 13.81 12.25
N SER A 57 -3.39 13.55 13.50
CA SER A 57 -2.48 13.08 14.52
C SER A 57 -2.25 11.57 14.36
N VAL A 58 -0.98 11.15 14.42
CA VAL A 58 -0.62 9.72 14.37
C VAL A 58 -1.24 8.97 15.56
N GLU A 59 -1.27 9.60 16.73
CA GLU A 59 -1.80 9.04 17.98
C GLU A 59 -3.34 8.97 17.99
N SER A 60 -3.98 9.77 17.11
CA SER A 60 -5.45 9.80 17.00
C SER A 60 -6.03 8.72 16.08
N LEU A 61 -5.20 8.01 15.32
CA LEU A 61 -5.62 7.02 14.32
C LEU A 61 -6.48 5.91 14.92
N ARG A 62 -7.46 5.46 14.14
CA ARG A 62 -8.39 4.37 14.50
C ARG A 62 -8.51 3.38 13.36
N GLY A 63 -8.45 2.09 13.70
CA GLY A 63 -8.53 0.98 12.76
C GLY A 63 -9.94 0.39 12.58
N PRO A 64 -10.00 -0.76 11.92
CA PRO A 64 -8.86 -1.59 11.51
C PRO A 64 -8.04 -0.93 10.40
N LEU A 65 -6.76 -0.68 10.68
CA LEU A 65 -5.88 0.12 9.84
C LEU A 65 -4.48 -0.51 9.75
N ILE A 66 -3.92 -0.54 8.57
CA ILE A 66 -2.50 -0.82 8.32
C ILE A 66 -1.84 0.51 7.99
N LEU A 67 -0.90 0.91 8.82
CA LEU A 67 -0.08 2.10 8.64
C LEU A 67 1.29 1.67 8.13
N ASN A 68 1.68 2.16 6.94
CA ASN A 68 2.99 1.91 6.35
C ASN A 68 3.80 3.21 6.29
N VAL A 69 5.01 3.20 6.83
CA VAL A 69 5.95 4.33 6.83
C VAL A 69 7.02 4.08 5.80
N TRP A 70 7.18 5.00 4.87
CA TRP A 70 8.00 4.83 3.67
C TRP A 70 8.66 6.15 3.22
N GLY A 71 9.62 6.06 2.30
CA GLY A 71 10.21 7.22 1.64
C GLY A 71 10.41 6.97 0.15
N SER A 72 10.27 7.99 -0.69
CA SER A 72 10.49 7.85 -2.14
C SER A 72 11.93 7.46 -2.50
N TRP A 73 12.85 7.77 -1.63
CA TRP A 73 14.28 7.45 -1.69
C TRP A 73 14.62 6.03 -1.19
N CYS A 74 13.64 5.32 -0.62
CA CYS A 74 13.83 4.02 0.01
C CYS A 74 13.55 2.88 -0.99
N GLY A 75 14.60 2.26 -1.52
CA GLY A 75 14.48 1.12 -2.44
C GLY A 75 13.67 -0.04 -1.86
N PRO A 76 13.98 -0.55 -0.66
CA PRO A 76 13.19 -1.60 -0.01
C PRO A 76 11.71 -1.27 0.17
N CYS A 77 11.36 0.02 0.36
CA CYS A 77 9.96 0.45 0.41
C CYS A 77 9.26 0.27 -0.95
N ALA A 78 9.96 0.53 -2.05
CA ALA A 78 9.41 0.30 -3.40
C ALA A 78 9.19 -1.20 -3.67
N ASP A 79 10.08 -2.05 -3.18
CA ASP A 79 10.02 -3.51 -3.38
C ASP A 79 8.78 -4.13 -2.72
N GLU A 80 8.30 -3.58 -1.59
CA GLU A 80 7.11 -4.09 -0.87
C GLU A 80 5.78 -3.54 -1.39
N MET A 81 5.77 -2.42 -2.13
CA MET A 81 4.52 -1.77 -2.58
C MET A 81 3.57 -2.68 -3.37
N PRO A 82 4.03 -3.57 -4.27
CA PRO A 82 3.12 -4.50 -4.96
C PRO A 82 2.26 -5.34 -4.01
N TYR A 83 2.78 -5.70 -2.84
CA TYR A 83 2.06 -6.51 -1.84
C TYR A 83 0.95 -5.70 -1.14
N PHE A 84 1.21 -4.42 -0.86
CA PHE A 84 0.20 -3.51 -0.32
C PHE A 84 -0.88 -3.16 -1.34
N VAL A 85 -0.53 -2.97 -2.61
CA VAL A 85 -1.49 -2.74 -3.69
C VAL A 85 -2.44 -3.93 -3.82
N GLU A 86 -1.90 -5.14 -3.89
CA GLU A 86 -2.70 -6.35 -3.97
C GLU A 86 -3.57 -6.55 -2.73
N LEU A 87 -3.05 -6.29 -1.53
CA LEU A 87 -3.82 -6.33 -0.29
C LEU A 87 -4.99 -5.34 -0.33
N ASN A 88 -4.75 -4.09 -0.75
CA ASN A 88 -5.78 -3.06 -0.83
C ASN A 88 -6.93 -3.47 -1.75
N ASP A 89 -6.59 -4.05 -2.91
CA ASP A 89 -7.57 -4.56 -3.86
C ASP A 89 -8.39 -5.73 -3.30
N GLN A 90 -7.73 -6.65 -2.57
CA GLN A 90 -8.40 -7.81 -1.96
C GLN A 90 -9.23 -7.43 -0.73
N ALA A 91 -8.78 -6.47 0.04
CA ALA A 91 -9.43 -6.05 1.30
C ALA A 91 -10.80 -5.42 1.08
N LYS A 92 -11.04 -4.75 -0.06
CA LYS A 92 -12.32 -4.11 -0.41
C LYS A 92 -12.88 -3.24 0.73
N GLY A 93 -12.01 -2.50 1.40
CA GLY A 93 -12.35 -1.60 2.50
C GLY A 93 -12.58 -2.26 3.87
N LYS A 94 -12.41 -3.58 4.01
CA LYS A 94 -12.52 -4.28 5.32
C LYS A 94 -11.41 -3.86 6.30
N VAL A 95 -10.23 -3.57 5.79
CA VAL A 95 -9.12 -2.91 6.47
C VAL A 95 -8.69 -1.74 5.60
N LYS A 96 -8.37 -0.62 6.22
CA LYS A 96 -7.88 0.57 5.51
C LYS A 96 -6.36 0.59 5.51
N LEU A 97 -5.77 1.21 4.49
CA LEU A 97 -4.35 1.53 4.42
C LEU A 97 -4.16 3.03 4.61
N LEU A 98 -3.07 3.39 5.26
CA LEU A 98 -2.57 4.76 5.37
C LEU A 98 -1.05 4.74 5.22
N GLY A 99 -0.51 5.61 4.38
CA GLY A 99 0.93 5.80 4.28
C GLY A 99 1.41 6.99 5.09
N ILE A 100 2.68 7.00 5.48
CA ILE A 100 3.40 8.21 5.90
C ILE A 100 4.67 8.30 5.06
N ALA A 101 4.74 9.33 4.20
CA ALA A 101 5.94 9.66 3.44
C ALA A 101 6.88 10.48 4.32
N VAL A 102 8.05 9.91 4.67
CA VAL A 102 9.00 10.55 5.59
C VAL A 102 10.24 11.06 4.90
N GLU A 103 10.78 12.18 5.42
CA GLU A 103 12.09 12.72 5.05
C GLU A 103 12.26 13.00 3.55
N GLU A 104 11.21 13.47 2.96
CA GLU A 104 11.14 13.77 1.54
C GLU A 104 11.72 15.17 1.24
N ALA A 105 12.54 15.27 0.22
CA ALA A 105 13.09 16.57 -0.21
C ALA A 105 11.99 17.50 -0.73
N LYS A 106 10.99 16.93 -1.42
CA LYS A 106 9.82 17.65 -1.95
C LYS A 106 8.60 16.75 -1.88
N SER A 107 7.44 17.34 -1.63
CA SER A 107 6.16 16.60 -1.66
C SER A 107 5.85 15.99 -3.04
N GLN A 108 6.43 16.54 -4.12
CA GLN A 108 6.28 15.99 -5.46
C GLN A 108 6.94 14.62 -5.58
N ASP A 109 8.10 14.40 -4.95
CA ASP A 109 8.81 13.12 -4.98
C ASP A 109 7.92 12.00 -4.40
N SER A 110 7.21 12.28 -3.28
CA SER A 110 6.23 11.37 -2.69
C SER A 110 5.06 11.09 -3.64
N LYS A 111 4.53 12.12 -4.32
CA LYS A 111 3.42 11.97 -5.27
C LYS A 111 3.80 11.13 -6.47
N ASP A 112 4.99 11.35 -7.01
CA ASP A 112 5.52 10.57 -8.14
C ASP A 112 5.74 9.11 -7.75
N PHE A 113 6.23 8.87 -6.53
CA PHE A 113 6.36 7.52 -5.98
C PHE A 113 4.99 6.81 -5.87
N ILE A 114 3.97 7.46 -5.31
CA ILE A 114 2.60 6.95 -5.20
C ILE A 114 2.07 6.52 -6.58
N ILE A 115 2.19 7.42 -7.57
CA ILE A 115 1.70 7.18 -8.93
C ILE A 115 2.45 6.01 -9.60
N SER A 116 3.77 5.97 -9.43
CA SER A 116 4.63 4.97 -10.07
C SER A 116 4.46 3.57 -9.47
N ASN A 117 4.12 3.49 -8.18
CA ASN A 117 3.98 2.22 -7.45
C ASN A 117 2.53 1.75 -7.30
N GLY A 118 1.55 2.40 -7.96
CA GLY A 118 0.17 1.93 -7.96
C GLY A 118 -0.60 2.13 -6.66
N MET A 119 -0.13 3.00 -5.76
CA MET A 119 -0.77 3.26 -4.48
C MET A 119 -2.09 4.03 -4.69
N THR A 120 -3.17 3.60 -4.02
CA THR A 120 -4.51 4.19 -4.13
C THR A 120 -5.16 4.42 -2.77
N TRP A 121 -4.35 4.70 -1.76
CA TRP A 121 -4.78 5.01 -0.38
C TRP A 121 -4.18 6.32 0.11
N PRO A 122 -4.79 6.95 1.15
CA PRO A 122 -4.30 8.21 1.72
C PRO A 122 -2.86 8.13 2.22
N ASN A 123 -2.14 9.25 2.12
CA ASN A 123 -0.78 9.37 2.63
C ASN A 123 -0.60 10.69 3.38
N LEU A 124 -0.01 10.62 4.57
CA LEU A 124 0.45 11.77 5.34
C LEU A 124 1.87 12.15 4.92
N TYR A 125 2.24 13.39 5.17
CA TYR A 125 3.53 13.96 4.76
C TYR A 125 4.33 14.44 5.96
N ASP A 126 5.46 13.79 6.19
CA ASP A 126 6.42 14.11 7.25
C ASP A 126 7.79 14.49 6.66
N ALA A 127 7.87 15.67 6.04
CA ALA A 127 9.09 16.14 5.39
C ALA A 127 10.33 16.18 6.31
N LYS A 128 10.13 16.36 7.60
CA LYS A 128 11.20 16.55 8.59
C LYS A 128 11.52 15.32 9.42
N GLY A 129 10.78 14.22 9.24
CA GLY A 129 10.94 13.00 10.04
C GLY A 129 10.60 13.22 11.52
N ILE A 130 9.61 14.07 11.82
CA ILE A 130 9.20 14.31 13.22
C ILE A 130 8.59 13.05 13.85
N THR A 131 8.10 12.12 13.04
CA THR A 131 7.55 10.83 13.49
C THR A 131 8.63 9.79 13.87
N ARG A 132 9.92 10.12 13.78
CA ARG A 132 11.00 9.21 14.23
C ARG A 132 10.84 8.74 15.67
N ALA A 133 10.28 9.58 16.55
CA ALA A 133 9.98 9.21 17.93
C ALA A 133 8.97 8.06 18.02
N ASN A 134 8.06 7.94 17.05
CA ASN A 134 7.02 6.92 16.99
C ASN A 134 7.53 5.63 16.31
N PHE A 135 8.23 5.76 15.18
CA PHE A 135 8.55 4.66 14.28
C PHE A 135 10.01 4.19 14.32
N GLY A 136 10.92 4.99 14.88
CA GLY A 136 12.36 4.72 14.86
C GLY A 136 13.07 5.38 13.68
N MET A 137 14.33 4.98 13.45
CA MET A 137 15.25 5.64 12.53
C MET A 137 15.26 5.09 11.11
N GLY A 138 14.51 4.01 10.84
CA GLY A 138 14.55 3.32 9.54
C GLY A 138 13.17 3.14 8.93
N VAL A 139 13.16 2.96 7.61
CA VAL A 139 11.99 2.58 6.82
C VAL A 139 12.37 1.36 5.94
N PRO A 140 11.41 0.50 5.56
CA PRO A 140 9.98 0.58 5.84
C PRO A 140 9.61 0.12 7.26
N VAL A 141 8.47 0.62 7.75
CA VAL A 141 7.84 0.16 9.00
C VAL A 141 6.35 0.00 8.78
N THR A 142 5.77 -1.10 9.27
CA THR A 142 4.33 -1.36 9.15
C THR A 142 3.73 -1.59 10.53
N TRP A 143 2.68 -0.82 10.85
CA TRP A 143 1.91 -0.96 12.07
C TRP A 143 0.48 -1.41 11.77
N LEU A 144 -0.03 -2.31 12.60
CA LEU A 144 -1.44 -2.68 12.62
C LEU A 144 -2.12 -2.00 13.80
N ILE A 145 -3.16 -1.21 13.52
CA ILE A 145 -3.89 -0.40 14.50
C ILE A 145 -5.32 -0.90 14.58
N ASP A 146 -5.77 -1.25 15.77
CA ASP A 146 -7.12 -1.74 16.01
C ASP A 146 -8.18 -0.61 16.07
N LYS A 147 -9.44 -0.97 16.24
CA LYS A 147 -10.55 -0.02 16.34
C LYS A 147 -10.45 0.95 17.51
N ALA A 148 -9.76 0.58 18.59
CA ALA A 148 -9.52 1.43 19.74
C ALA A 148 -8.36 2.42 19.53
N GLY A 149 -7.57 2.23 18.45
CA GLY A 149 -6.37 3.02 18.17
C GLY A 149 -5.10 2.43 18.80
N THR A 150 -5.18 1.19 19.29
CA THR A 150 -4.02 0.50 19.82
C THR A 150 -3.18 -0.09 18.71
N VAL A 151 -1.87 0.15 18.75
CA VAL A 151 -0.92 -0.53 17.86
C VAL A 151 -0.75 -1.96 18.37
N VAL A 152 -1.41 -2.91 17.71
CA VAL A 152 -1.44 -4.33 18.10
C VAL A 152 -0.32 -5.17 17.51
N TYR A 153 0.35 -4.65 16.48
CA TYR A 153 1.51 -5.28 15.87
C TYR A 153 2.41 -4.24 15.19
N LYS A 154 3.72 -4.47 15.24
CA LYS A 154 4.75 -3.65 14.59
C LYS A 154 5.68 -4.55 13.81
N HIS A 155 5.86 -4.26 12.53
CA HIS A 155 6.86 -4.88 11.67
C HIS A 155 7.91 -3.82 11.28
N VAL A 156 9.18 -4.16 11.44
CA VAL A 156 10.30 -3.30 11.03
C VAL A 156 11.07 -4.02 9.95
N GLY A 157 11.20 -3.40 8.79
CA GLY A 157 11.76 -3.98 7.58
C GLY A 157 10.69 -4.28 6.54
N VAL A 158 11.12 -4.91 5.46
CA VAL A 158 10.29 -5.22 4.29
C VAL A 158 9.27 -6.32 4.62
N VAL A 159 8.03 -6.11 4.22
CA VAL A 159 7.02 -7.17 4.13
C VAL A 159 7.31 -8.01 2.87
N GLU A 160 7.32 -9.32 3.00
CA GLU A 160 7.81 -10.20 1.93
C GLU A 160 6.71 -10.72 0.98
N SER A 161 5.42 -10.59 1.36
CA SER A 161 4.29 -11.03 0.52
C SER A 161 2.94 -10.44 0.94
N THR A 162 2.00 -10.44 -0.01
CA THR A 162 0.58 -10.13 0.27
C THR A 162 -0.02 -11.11 1.27
N GLN A 163 0.36 -12.39 1.21
CA GLN A 163 -0.14 -13.40 2.14
C GLN A 163 0.28 -13.11 3.58
N GLU A 164 1.51 -12.64 3.80
CA GLU A 164 1.97 -12.19 5.11
C GLU A 164 1.08 -11.07 5.67
N LEU A 165 0.78 -10.05 4.87
CA LEU A 165 -0.12 -8.96 5.27
C LEU A 165 -1.54 -9.46 5.59
N ILE A 166 -2.07 -10.40 4.82
CA ILE A 166 -3.38 -11.04 5.06
C ILE A 166 -3.36 -11.79 6.39
N ASP A 167 -2.34 -12.59 6.63
CA ASP A 167 -2.21 -13.40 7.86
C ASP A 167 -2.07 -12.50 9.10
N LEU A 168 -1.23 -11.46 9.04
CA LEU A 168 -1.08 -10.46 10.09
C LEU A 168 -2.40 -9.72 10.35
N THR A 169 -3.12 -9.33 9.29
CA THR A 169 -4.43 -8.67 9.41
C THR A 169 -5.46 -9.58 10.10
N ALA A 170 -5.51 -10.85 9.70
CA ALA A 170 -6.41 -11.82 10.33
C ALA A 170 -6.03 -12.09 11.80
N GLN A 171 -4.73 -12.21 12.07
CA GLN A 171 -4.22 -12.52 13.42
C GLN A 171 -4.42 -11.37 14.40
N TYR A 172 -4.06 -10.15 14.02
CA TYR A 172 -4.00 -9.02 14.95
C TYR A 172 -5.21 -8.09 14.88
N LEU A 173 -5.74 -7.82 13.68
CA LEU A 173 -6.92 -6.97 13.52
C LEU A 173 -8.24 -7.75 13.54
N LYS A 174 -8.19 -9.09 13.52
CA LYS A 174 -9.37 -9.98 13.47
C LYS A 174 -10.25 -9.74 12.23
N VAL A 175 -9.63 -9.32 11.13
CA VAL A 175 -10.28 -9.08 9.83
C VAL A 175 -9.88 -10.17 8.85
N LYS A 176 -10.87 -10.81 8.21
CA LYS A 176 -10.65 -11.80 7.14
C LYS A 176 -10.81 -11.13 5.77
N ILE A 177 -9.75 -11.19 4.99
CA ILE A 177 -9.68 -10.72 3.61
C ILE A 177 -9.94 -11.86 2.65
#